data_e1d3a5a933d022af187748d452c7c816
#
_entry.id   e1d3a5a933d022af187748d452c7c816
#
_cell.length_a   1.000
_cell.length_b   1.000
_cell.length_c   1.000
_cell.angle_alpha   90.00
_cell.angle_beta   90.00
_cell.angle_gamma   90.00
#
_symmetry.space_group_name_H-M   'P 1'
#
loop_
_entity.id
_entity.type
_entity.pdbx_description
1 polymer ?
#
loop_
_entity_poly.entity_id
_entity_poly.type
_entity_poly.pdbx_seq_one_letter_code
_entity_poly.pdbx_strand_id
1 'polypeptide(L)'
;HQLSVSDFPTKPDFPPSPATLRKDEVLLIQEAKRECRGTWYLPAGRMEPGETIVEALQREVKEEAGLHCEPVTLLSVEERGPSWIRFGFLARPTGTPEGRFALRDPWDAESLQAAWYPRTSLPTPLRAHDILHLIELAAQYRQQAKHPLILPKELPCSLVCQRLVATFTSVQTVWVLAGTVGMPHLPITACGLTPMEQRGGIKMAVLRLLQECLTLHHLVVEIKGLLGLQHLGRDHTDGICLNVLVTVAFRNPGIQDEPPKVQGENFFWWKVMEEGLQGQLLQRLQESSVVPVNT
;
A
#
# COMPACT_ATOMS: atom_id res chain seq x y z
N HIS A 1 9.33 -2.84 10.11
CA HIS A 1 8.58 -2.14 9.06
C HIS A 1 8.44 -0.66 9.41
N GLN A 2 8.49 0.21 8.43
CA GLN A 2 8.34 1.65 8.64
C GLN A 2 6.98 2.10 8.12
N LEU A 3 6.22 2.80 8.98
CA LEU A 3 4.97 3.45 8.61
C LEU A 3 5.24 4.87 8.16
N SER A 4 4.56 5.32 7.13
CA SER A 4 4.48 6.72 6.75
C SER A 4 3.02 7.08 6.61
N VAL A 5 2.58 8.10 7.34
CA VAL A 5 1.19 8.54 7.34
C VAL A 5 1.09 9.80 6.50
N SER A 6 0.28 9.77 5.47
CA SER A 6 -0.17 10.98 4.80
C SER A 6 -1.58 11.29 5.32
N ASP A 7 -1.67 12.26 6.22
CA ASP A 7 -2.93 12.70 6.77
C ASP A 7 -3.56 13.77 5.90
N PHE A 8 -4.76 13.45 5.42
CA PHE A 8 -5.68 14.44 4.91
C PHE A 8 -6.98 14.29 5.68
N PRO A 9 -7.38 15.26 6.51
CA PRO A 9 -8.67 15.19 7.15
C PRO A 9 -9.76 15.38 6.12
N THR A 10 -10.57 14.34 5.92
CA THR A 10 -11.90 14.54 5.38
C THR A 10 -12.82 14.87 6.54
N LYS A 11 -13.37 16.08 6.56
CA LYS A 11 -14.51 16.37 7.41
C LYS A 11 -15.68 15.45 7.01
N PRO A 12 -16.37 14.79 7.95
CA PRO A 12 -17.65 14.16 7.63
C PRO A 12 -18.59 15.24 7.06
N ASP A 13 -19.43 14.87 6.10
CA ASP A 13 -20.51 15.71 5.59
C ASP A 13 -21.48 16.00 6.74
N PHE A 14 -21.22 17.05 7.48
CA PHE A 14 -22.22 17.72 8.28
C PHE A 14 -22.84 18.83 7.43
N PRO A 15 -24.16 19.12 7.61
CA PRO A 15 -24.82 20.16 6.86
C PRO A 15 -24.08 21.49 7.00
N PRO A 16 -24.12 22.37 6.01
CA PRO A 16 -23.23 23.50 5.88
C PRO A 16 -23.42 24.49 7.04
N SER A 17 -22.51 24.45 7.99
CA SER A 17 -22.25 25.58 8.86
C SER A 17 -21.21 26.48 8.16
N PRO A 18 -21.40 27.82 8.12
CA PRO A 18 -20.54 28.70 7.36
C PRO A 18 -19.23 29.00 8.11
N ALA A 19 -18.37 28.02 8.27
CA ALA A 19 -17.06 28.20 8.84
C ALA A 19 -16.02 27.27 8.23
N THR A 20 -15.24 27.87 7.31
CA THR A 20 -13.85 27.53 6.97
C THR A 20 -13.53 26.07 6.60
N LEU A 21 -13.68 25.83 5.36
CA LEU A 21 -13.20 24.74 4.54
C LEU A 21 -11.66 24.55 4.63
N ARG A 22 -11.19 23.58 5.38
CA ARG A 22 -9.83 23.03 5.26
C ARG A 22 -9.79 21.96 4.17
N LYS A 23 -10.28 22.28 2.98
CA LYS A 23 -10.46 21.29 1.91
C LYS A 23 -9.16 20.80 1.26
N ASP A 24 -8.03 21.49 1.48
CA ASP A 24 -6.79 21.23 0.75
C ASP A 24 -5.53 21.42 1.65
N GLU A 25 -5.65 21.04 2.92
CA GLU A 25 -4.57 21.12 3.89
C GLU A 25 -4.05 19.72 4.23
N VAL A 26 -2.75 19.64 4.50
CA VAL A 26 -2.05 18.45 4.98
C VAL A 26 -1.50 18.70 6.38
N LEU A 27 -1.61 17.70 7.24
CA LEU A 27 -0.97 17.72 8.56
C LEU A 27 0.51 17.42 8.39
N LEU A 28 1.35 18.33 8.90
CA LEU A 28 2.79 18.12 8.96
C LEU A 28 3.26 18.29 10.41
N ILE A 29 4.29 17.54 10.74
CA ILE A 29 5.03 17.66 12.00
C ILE A 29 6.38 18.32 11.74
N GLN A 30 6.89 19.04 12.72
CA GLN A 30 8.25 19.54 12.70
C GLN A 30 9.13 18.62 13.55
N GLU A 31 10.15 18.04 12.93
CA GLU A 31 11.01 17.03 13.53
C GLU A 31 11.79 17.53 14.73
N ALA A 32 11.77 16.75 15.81
CA ALA A 32 12.61 16.99 17.01
C ALA A 32 13.93 16.23 16.98
N LYS A 33 14.04 15.15 16.17
CA LYS A 33 15.23 14.28 16.08
C LYS A 33 16.44 15.08 15.62
N ARG A 34 17.59 14.87 16.26
CA ARG A 34 18.81 15.69 16.07
C ARG A 34 19.25 15.80 14.60
N GLU A 35 19.13 14.70 13.84
CA GLU A 35 19.61 14.61 12.47
C GLU A 35 18.77 15.41 11.47
N CYS A 36 17.51 15.68 11.82
CA CYS A 36 16.54 16.38 10.96
C CYS A 36 15.76 17.47 11.70
N ARG A 37 16.28 17.94 12.84
CA ARG A 37 15.60 18.89 13.71
C ARG A 37 15.15 20.14 12.97
N GLY A 38 13.88 20.47 13.14
CA GLY A 38 13.27 21.68 12.57
C GLY A 38 12.79 21.51 11.13
N THR A 39 13.05 20.38 10.49
CA THR A 39 12.48 20.08 9.16
C THR A 39 11.06 19.55 9.28
N TRP A 40 10.30 19.68 8.20
CA TRP A 40 8.89 19.26 8.17
C TRP A 40 8.70 17.94 7.43
N TYR A 41 7.82 17.11 7.99
CA TYR A 41 7.49 15.82 7.41
C TYR A 41 6.04 15.41 7.72
N LEU A 42 5.56 14.35 7.10
CA LEU A 42 4.31 13.71 7.52
C LEU A 42 4.53 12.96 8.84
N PRO A 43 3.50 12.82 9.70
CA PRO A 43 3.57 11.91 10.84
C PRO A 43 3.98 10.52 10.37
N ALA A 44 5.04 9.97 10.95
CA ALA A 44 5.62 8.71 10.49
C ALA A 44 6.56 8.07 11.50
N GLY A 45 6.38 6.78 11.75
CA GLY A 45 7.27 6.04 12.62
C GLY A 45 7.38 4.57 12.29
N ARG A 46 7.93 3.80 13.22
CA ARG A 46 8.13 2.36 13.09
C ARG A 46 7.05 1.63 13.86
N MET A 47 6.59 0.53 13.30
CA MET A 47 5.76 -0.39 14.04
C MET A 47 6.53 -0.97 15.23
N GLU A 48 5.86 -1.10 16.36
CA GLU A 48 6.37 -1.78 17.54
C GLU A 48 5.92 -3.25 17.55
N PRO A 49 6.67 -4.15 18.21
CA PRO A 49 6.25 -5.53 18.38
C PRO A 49 4.88 -5.62 19.05
N GLY A 50 3.99 -6.42 18.48
CA GLY A 50 2.64 -6.62 19.01
C GLY A 50 1.58 -5.65 18.50
N GLU A 51 1.93 -4.71 17.64
CA GLU A 51 0.99 -3.79 16.99
C GLU A 51 0.48 -4.33 15.65
N THR A 52 -0.75 -4.01 15.33
CA THR A 52 -1.25 -4.04 13.95
C THR A 52 -0.77 -2.79 13.21
N ILE A 53 -0.77 -2.81 11.88
CA ILE A 53 -0.42 -1.63 11.06
C ILE A 53 -1.31 -0.42 11.39
N VAL A 54 -2.60 -0.66 11.68
CA VAL A 54 -3.55 0.40 12.03
C VAL A 54 -3.26 0.98 13.41
N GLU A 55 -2.97 0.13 14.41
CA GLU A 55 -2.61 0.59 15.75
C GLU A 55 -1.35 1.45 15.73
N ALA A 56 -0.32 1.02 14.99
CA ALA A 56 0.91 1.78 14.84
C ALA A 56 0.68 3.14 14.15
N LEU A 57 -0.14 3.17 13.10
CA LEU A 57 -0.55 4.41 12.44
C LEU A 57 -1.20 5.39 13.43
N GLN A 58 -2.15 4.91 14.23
CA GLN A 58 -2.89 5.73 15.18
C GLN A 58 -2.01 6.20 16.34
N ARG A 59 -1.08 5.36 16.80
CA ARG A 59 -0.11 5.72 17.86
C ARG A 59 0.82 6.82 17.36
N GLU A 60 1.44 6.68 16.20
CA GLU A 60 2.39 7.66 15.64
C GLU A 60 1.71 9.03 15.43
N VAL A 61 0.51 9.07 14.85
CA VAL A 61 -0.24 10.33 14.69
C VAL A 61 -0.54 10.98 16.04
N LYS A 62 -0.89 10.18 17.05
CA LYS A 62 -1.15 10.68 18.38
C LYS A 62 0.11 11.20 19.07
N GLU A 63 1.23 10.49 18.94
CA GLU A 63 2.51 10.84 19.57
C GLU A 63 3.13 12.05 18.91
N GLU A 64 3.17 12.14 17.61
CA GLU A 64 3.82 13.22 16.89
C GLU A 64 2.92 14.46 16.67
N ALA A 65 1.60 14.27 16.52
CA ALA A 65 0.69 15.39 16.24
C ALA A 65 -0.36 15.65 17.32
N GLY A 66 -0.47 14.81 18.36
CA GLY A 66 -1.47 14.98 19.42
C GLY A 66 -2.92 14.71 18.98
N LEU A 67 -3.12 14.12 17.79
CA LEU A 67 -4.43 13.89 17.20
C LEU A 67 -4.79 12.41 17.20
N HIS A 68 -6.08 12.12 17.37
CA HIS A 68 -6.61 10.80 17.04
C HIS A 68 -7.03 10.77 15.58
N CYS A 69 -6.81 9.63 14.91
CA CYS A 69 -7.23 9.46 13.53
C CYS A 69 -7.82 8.08 13.26
N GLU A 70 -8.59 7.99 12.17
CA GLU A 70 -9.05 6.75 11.57
C GLU A 70 -8.47 6.61 10.16
N PRO A 71 -7.80 5.49 9.85
CA PRO A 71 -7.37 5.23 8.47
C PRO A 71 -8.59 5.10 7.56
N VAL A 72 -8.50 5.70 6.39
CA VAL A 72 -9.52 5.60 5.34
C VAL A 72 -9.12 4.52 4.34
N THR A 73 -7.90 4.60 3.82
CA THR A 73 -7.38 3.63 2.85
C THR A 73 -5.86 3.70 2.75
N LEU A 74 -5.27 2.59 2.34
CA LEU A 74 -3.89 2.53 1.90
C LEU A 74 -3.75 3.26 0.54
N LEU A 75 -2.79 4.17 0.43
CA LEU A 75 -2.50 4.96 -0.78
C LEU A 75 -1.32 4.42 -1.57
N SER A 76 -0.31 3.91 -0.87
CA SER A 76 0.89 3.37 -1.48
C SER A 76 1.62 2.40 -0.56
N VAL A 77 2.39 1.52 -1.17
CA VAL A 77 3.40 0.72 -0.49
C VAL A 77 4.74 0.96 -1.18
N GLU A 78 5.75 1.32 -0.39
CA GLU A 78 7.13 1.36 -0.85
C GLU A 78 7.89 0.19 -0.22
N GLU A 79 8.68 -0.51 -1.01
CA GLU A 79 9.40 -1.68 -0.54
C GLU A 79 10.84 -1.64 -1.07
N ARG A 80 11.79 -1.85 -0.16
CA ARG A 80 13.23 -1.97 -0.45
C ARG A 80 13.77 -3.27 0.13
N GLY A 81 13.19 -4.37 -0.35
CA GLY A 81 13.40 -5.68 0.22
C GLY A 81 12.53 -5.95 1.46
N PRO A 82 12.50 -7.22 1.93
CA PRO A 82 11.58 -7.65 2.99
C PRO A 82 11.85 -7.02 4.36
N SER A 83 13.02 -6.42 4.54
CA SER A 83 13.41 -5.76 5.79
C SER A 83 12.93 -4.31 5.90
N TRP A 84 12.47 -3.71 4.81
CA TRP A 84 12.02 -2.34 4.80
C TRP A 84 10.79 -2.17 3.91
N ILE A 85 9.63 -1.99 4.53
CA ILE A 85 8.36 -1.76 3.87
C ILE A 85 7.71 -0.54 4.52
N ARG A 86 7.28 0.43 3.70
CA ARG A 86 6.56 1.63 4.13
C ARG A 86 5.14 1.58 3.60
N PHE A 87 4.19 1.90 4.46
CA PHE A 87 2.77 2.00 4.15
C PHE A 87 2.33 3.46 4.23
N GLY A 88 1.83 4.01 3.13
CA GLY A 88 1.23 5.34 3.09
C GLY A 88 -0.29 5.25 3.16
N PHE A 89 -0.90 5.93 4.13
CA PHE A 89 -2.35 5.91 4.33
C PHE A 89 -2.98 7.29 4.12
N LEU A 90 -4.20 7.28 3.63
CA LEU A 90 -5.14 8.37 3.84
C LEU A 90 -5.85 8.11 5.16
N ALA A 91 -5.82 9.08 6.07
CA ALA A 91 -6.51 9.02 7.35
C ALA A 91 -7.35 10.28 7.56
N ARG A 92 -8.30 10.22 8.46
CA ARG A 92 -9.09 11.38 8.92
C ARG A 92 -8.93 11.58 10.41
N PRO A 93 -8.81 12.80 10.92
CA PRO A 93 -8.79 13.06 12.34
C PRO A 93 -10.16 12.72 12.95
N THR A 94 -10.14 12.18 14.17
CA THR A 94 -11.32 11.92 14.99
C THR A 94 -11.26 12.80 16.24
N GLY A 95 -12.41 13.34 16.65
CA GLY A 95 -12.51 14.25 17.78
C GLY A 95 -12.50 15.73 17.35
N THR A 96 -12.91 16.59 18.27
CA THR A 96 -12.84 18.05 18.11
C THR A 96 -11.37 18.47 18.19
N PRO A 97 -10.88 19.31 17.26
CA PRO A 97 -9.59 19.96 17.45
C PRO A 97 -9.75 20.95 18.60
N GLU A 98 -9.56 20.49 19.84
CA GLU A 98 -9.37 21.41 20.95
C GLU A 98 -8.08 22.15 20.69
N GLY A 99 -8.22 23.42 20.42
CA GLY A 99 -7.29 24.47 20.21
C GLY A 99 -5.79 24.14 20.12
N ARG A 100 -5.05 24.94 19.35
CA ARG A 100 -3.60 24.91 19.16
C ARG A 100 -2.90 23.78 19.92
N PHE A 101 -2.48 22.77 19.17
CA PHE A 101 -1.82 21.54 19.62
C PHE A 101 -1.03 21.76 20.91
N ALA A 102 -1.44 21.09 21.99
CA ALA A 102 -0.75 21.20 23.27
C ALA A 102 0.71 20.78 23.06
N LEU A 103 1.61 21.72 23.29
CA LEU A 103 3.02 21.43 23.43
C LEU A 103 3.14 20.38 24.53
N ARG A 104 3.48 19.15 24.18
CA ARG A 104 3.92 18.16 25.16
C ARG A 104 5.19 18.66 25.83
N ASP A 105 5.49 18.07 26.97
CA ASP A 105 6.72 18.36 27.70
C ASP A 105 7.93 18.35 26.75
N PRO A 106 8.71 19.43 26.64
CA PRO A 106 9.79 19.57 25.65
C PRO A 106 10.85 18.47 25.71
N TRP A 107 10.87 17.69 26.80
CA TRP A 107 11.88 16.64 27.04
C TRP A 107 11.49 15.26 26.45
N ASP A 108 10.19 15.01 26.20
CA ASP A 108 9.67 13.75 25.65
C ASP A 108 8.96 13.92 24.30
N ALA A 109 9.06 15.09 23.69
CA ALA A 109 8.36 15.35 22.44
C ALA A 109 9.08 14.70 21.24
N GLU A 110 8.42 13.80 20.56
CA GLU A 110 8.90 13.21 19.29
C GLU A 110 8.90 14.22 18.14
N SER A 111 8.04 15.24 18.22
CA SER A 111 7.99 16.38 17.31
C SER A 111 8.06 17.72 18.07
N LEU A 112 8.56 18.77 17.43
CA LEU A 112 8.58 20.13 17.97
C LEU A 112 7.20 20.76 17.95
N GLN A 113 6.44 20.52 16.88
CA GLN A 113 5.08 20.99 16.69
C GLN A 113 4.42 20.24 15.54
N ALA A 114 3.10 20.30 15.46
CA ALA A 114 2.31 19.85 14.34
C ALA A 114 1.38 20.96 13.86
N ALA A 115 1.18 21.07 12.55
CA ALA A 115 0.31 22.10 11.98
C ALA A 115 -0.26 21.68 10.63
N TRP A 116 -1.40 22.28 10.28
CA TRP A 116 -2.04 22.12 8.99
C TRP A 116 -1.52 23.15 8.00
N TYR A 117 -1.11 22.69 6.83
CA TYR A 117 -0.61 23.53 5.75
C TYR A 117 -1.39 23.30 4.46
N PRO A 118 -1.70 24.37 3.68
CA PRO A 118 -2.18 24.20 2.33
C PRO A 118 -1.17 23.39 1.51
N ARG A 119 -1.61 22.34 0.79
CA ARG A 119 -0.69 21.54 -0.03
C ARG A 119 0.04 22.33 -1.11
N THR A 120 -0.52 23.50 -1.50
CA THR A 120 0.10 24.43 -2.45
C THR A 120 1.16 25.34 -1.83
N SER A 121 1.26 25.35 -0.49
CA SER A 121 2.20 26.21 0.26
C SER A 121 2.73 25.48 1.48
N LEU A 122 3.55 24.46 1.24
CA LEU A 122 4.16 23.67 2.31
C LEU A 122 5.30 24.46 2.98
N PRO A 123 5.53 24.22 4.29
CA PRO A 123 6.63 24.88 5.01
C PRO A 123 7.99 24.34 4.55
N THR A 124 9.04 25.11 4.80
CA THR A 124 10.42 24.73 4.46
C THR A 124 11.33 24.86 5.68
N PRO A 125 12.39 24.06 5.77
CA PRO A 125 12.77 22.97 4.84
C PRO A 125 11.95 21.70 5.10
N LEU A 126 11.68 20.94 4.04
CA LEU A 126 11.16 19.60 4.17
C LEU A 126 12.29 18.62 4.53
N ARG A 127 12.00 17.61 5.37
CA ARG A 127 12.94 16.53 5.70
C ARG A 127 13.33 15.72 4.46
N ALA A 128 12.36 15.40 3.64
CA ALA A 128 12.54 14.74 2.35
C ALA A 128 11.39 15.09 1.40
N HIS A 129 11.63 14.98 0.10
CA HIS A 129 10.63 15.32 -0.93
C HIS A 129 9.74 14.13 -1.33
N ASP A 130 9.98 12.94 -0.80
CA ASP A 130 9.17 11.74 -1.02
C ASP A 130 7.70 11.91 -0.58
N ILE A 131 7.47 12.77 0.44
CA ILE A 131 6.10 13.09 0.90
C ILE A 131 5.26 13.79 -0.17
N LEU A 132 5.86 14.51 -1.11
CA LEU A 132 5.12 15.24 -2.15
C LEU A 132 4.29 14.30 -3.02
N HIS A 133 4.85 13.12 -3.34
CA HIS A 133 4.14 12.10 -4.08
C HIS A 133 2.95 11.53 -3.29
N LEU A 134 3.14 11.27 -1.99
CA LEU A 134 2.06 10.79 -1.11
C LEU A 134 0.94 11.82 -0.96
N ILE A 135 1.30 13.10 -0.80
CA ILE A 135 0.35 14.22 -0.73
C ILE A 135 -0.48 14.29 -2.02
N GLU A 136 0.16 14.14 -3.17
CA GLU A 136 -0.53 14.17 -4.46
C GLU A 136 -1.45 12.94 -4.65
N LEU A 137 -1.00 11.74 -4.29
CA LEU A 137 -1.84 10.53 -4.30
C LEU A 137 -3.10 10.70 -3.43
N ALA A 138 -2.94 11.26 -2.23
CA ALA A 138 -4.06 11.53 -1.34
C ALA A 138 -5.04 12.55 -1.94
N ALA A 139 -4.53 13.62 -2.53
CA ALA A 139 -5.35 14.63 -3.19
C ALA A 139 -6.14 14.05 -4.37
N GLN A 140 -5.49 13.26 -5.20
CA GLN A 140 -6.12 12.57 -6.34
C GLN A 140 -7.20 11.58 -5.88
N TYR A 141 -6.90 10.78 -4.85
CA TYR A 141 -7.86 9.82 -4.31
C TYR A 141 -9.12 10.50 -3.74
N ARG A 142 -8.96 11.65 -3.11
CA ARG A 142 -10.10 12.46 -2.59
C ARG A 142 -10.95 13.07 -3.70
N GLN A 143 -10.34 13.43 -4.82
CA GLN A 143 -11.09 13.93 -5.99
C GLN A 143 -11.83 12.80 -6.68
N GLN A 144 -11.17 11.69 -6.89
CA GLN A 144 -11.70 10.50 -7.53
C GLN A 144 -11.03 9.25 -6.95
N ALA A 145 -11.78 8.45 -6.20
CA ALA A 145 -11.28 7.18 -5.68
C ALA A 145 -10.94 6.23 -6.84
N LYS A 146 -9.66 5.93 -6.99
CA LYS A 146 -9.15 5.08 -8.08
C LYS A 146 -9.30 3.59 -7.78
N HIS A 147 -9.24 3.22 -6.52
CA HIS A 147 -9.44 1.85 -6.02
C HIS A 147 -10.39 1.87 -4.83
N PRO A 148 -11.02 0.73 -4.44
CA PRO A 148 -11.84 0.67 -3.24
C PRO A 148 -11.03 0.97 -1.99
N LEU A 149 -11.73 1.17 -0.89
CA LEU A 149 -11.10 1.27 0.43
C LEU A 149 -10.35 -0.02 0.74
N ILE A 150 -9.04 0.11 0.97
CA ILE A 150 -8.14 -1.00 1.30
C ILE A 150 -7.49 -0.70 2.63
N LEU A 151 -7.81 -1.52 3.63
CA LEU A 151 -7.14 -1.53 4.92
C LEU A 151 -6.49 -2.90 5.14
N PRO A 152 -5.42 -2.98 5.95
CA PRO A 152 -4.81 -4.25 6.34
C PRO A 152 -5.85 -5.17 6.99
N LYS A 153 -5.88 -6.43 6.57
CA LYS A 153 -6.66 -7.47 7.26
C LYS A 153 -5.83 -8.04 8.40
N GLU A 154 -6.39 -8.05 9.59
CA GLU A 154 -5.75 -8.61 10.79
C GLU A 154 -5.79 -10.13 10.76
N LEU A 155 -4.99 -10.73 9.90
CA LEU A 155 -4.83 -12.17 9.77
C LEU A 155 -3.37 -12.54 10.01
N PRO A 156 -3.11 -13.65 10.73
CA PRO A 156 -1.76 -14.07 11.07
C PRO A 156 -0.95 -14.41 9.82
N CYS A 157 0.28 -13.95 9.78
CA CYS A 157 1.26 -14.29 8.78
C CYS A 157 2.64 -14.40 9.44
N SER A 158 3.34 -15.50 9.27
CA SER A 158 4.64 -15.73 9.92
C SER A 158 5.84 -15.26 9.08
N LEU A 159 5.62 -14.96 7.80
CA LEU A 159 6.66 -14.58 6.86
C LEU A 159 6.26 -13.34 6.07
N VAL A 160 7.25 -12.65 5.52
CA VAL A 160 7.00 -11.68 4.44
C VAL A 160 6.80 -12.48 3.17
N CYS A 161 5.57 -12.50 2.68
CA CYS A 161 5.19 -13.24 1.49
C CYS A 161 4.24 -12.43 0.60
N GLN A 162 4.03 -12.94 -0.59
CA GLN A 162 3.07 -12.38 -1.52
C GLN A 162 2.21 -13.48 -2.13
N ARG A 163 0.94 -13.17 -2.30
CA ARG A 163 -0.03 -13.99 -3.02
C ARG A 163 -0.32 -13.31 -4.33
N LEU A 164 -0.20 -14.03 -5.43
CA LEU A 164 -0.32 -13.47 -6.76
C LEU A 164 -1.71 -13.68 -7.34
N VAL A 165 -2.32 -12.62 -7.81
CA VAL A 165 -3.39 -12.67 -8.80
C VAL A 165 -2.73 -12.40 -10.16
N ALA A 166 -2.08 -13.44 -10.71
CA ALA A 166 -1.45 -13.38 -12.02
C ALA A 166 -2.50 -13.63 -13.08
N THR A 167 -2.71 -12.66 -13.96
CA THR A 167 -3.77 -12.66 -14.98
C THR A 167 -3.19 -12.67 -16.37
N PHE A 168 -3.87 -13.38 -17.26
CA PHE A 168 -3.76 -13.25 -18.70
C PHE A 168 -5.12 -12.81 -19.26
N THR A 169 -5.14 -11.85 -20.17
CA THR A 169 -6.37 -11.36 -20.80
C THR A 169 -6.31 -11.51 -22.31
N SER A 170 -7.34 -12.07 -22.89
CA SER A 170 -7.65 -12.02 -24.32
C SER A 170 -8.81 -11.05 -24.57
N VAL A 171 -9.26 -10.93 -25.81
CA VAL A 171 -10.29 -9.96 -26.22
C VAL A 171 -11.57 -10.03 -25.36
N GLN A 172 -11.95 -11.21 -24.88
CA GLN A 172 -13.21 -11.41 -24.12
C GLN A 172 -13.04 -12.29 -22.87
N THR A 173 -11.83 -12.68 -22.53
CA THR A 173 -11.62 -13.68 -21.48
C THR A 173 -10.50 -13.26 -20.55
N VAL A 174 -10.72 -13.46 -19.24
CA VAL A 174 -9.71 -13.32 -18.20
C VAL A 174 -9.36 -14.70 -17.66
N TRP A 175 -8.08 -14.95 -17.55
CA TRP A 175 -7.52 -16.15 -16.96
C TRP A 175 -6.71 -15.79 -15.74
N VAL A 176 -6.78 -16.61 -14.70
CA VAL A 176 -6.00 -16.43 -13.45
C VAL A 176 -5.15 -17.68 -13.24
N LEU A 177 -3.87 -17.48 -12.97
CA LEU A 177 -2.96 -18.56 -12.61
C LEU A 177 -3.32 -19.11 -11.23
N ALA A 178 -3.51 -20.40 -11.12
CA ALA A 178 -3.85 -21.11 -9.88
C ALA A 178 -2.92 -22.29 -9.64
N GLY A 179 -2.63 -22.57 -8.37
CA GLY A 179 -1.92 -23.77 -7.93
C GLY A 179 -2.86 -24.95 -7.79
N THR A 180 -2.33 -26.16 -8.02
CA THR A 180 -3.07 -27.44 -7.97
C THR A 180 -2.83 -28.25 -6.71
N VAL A 181 -1.80 -27.91 -5.91
CA VAL A 181 -1.42 -28.68 -4.73
C VAL A 181 -2.48 -28.52 -3.64
N GLY A 182 -3.20 -29.59 -3.33
CA GLY A 182 -4.35 -29.56 -2.44
C GLY A 182 -5.61 -29.00 -3.14
N MET A 183 -6.26 -28.02 -2.49
CA MET A 183 -7.37 -27.29 -3.13
C MET A 183 -6.81 -26.19 -4.06
N PRO A 184 -7.48 -25.88 -5.20
CA PRO A 184 -7.07 -24.77 -6.04
C PRO A 184 -6.89 -23.49 -5.24
N HIS A 185 -5.74 -22.82 -5.39
CA HIS A 185 -5.39 -21.64 -4.63
C HIS A 185 -4.58 -20.65 -5.48
N LEU A 186 -4.55 -19.38 -5.06
CA LEU A 186 -3.67 -18.39 -5.68
C LEU A 186 -2.21 -18.71 -5.34
N PRO A 187 -1.27 -18.61 -6.30
CA PRO A 187 0.14 -18.83 -6.04
C PRO A 187 0.65 -17.91 -4.92
N ILE A 188 1.42 -18.48 -4.00
CA ILE A 188 2.02 -17.75 -2.88
C ILE A 188 3.52 -18.03 -2.82
N THR A 189 4.31 -17.02 -2.51
CA THR A 189 5.76 -17.16 -2.37
C THR A 189 6.29 -16.26 -1.27
N ALA A 190 7.29 -16.74 -0.52
CA ALA A 190 8.01 -15.92 0.44
C ALA A 190 8.93 -14.92 -0.30
N CYS A 191 9.14 -13.76 0.30
CA CYS A 191 10.03 -12.72 -0.21
C CYS A 191 11.41 -12.83 0.48
N GLY A 192 12.47 -12.41 -0.22
CA GLY A 192 13.80 -12.29 0.37
C GLY A 192 14.58 -13.60 0.50
N LEU A 193 14.19 -14.64 -0.24
CA LEU A 193 14.87 -15.95 -0.21
C LEU A 193 16.26 -15.90 -0.85
N THR A 194 16.51 -14.96 -1.74
CA THR A 194 17.81 -14.80 -2.43
C THR A 194 18.39 -13.41 -2.21
N PRO A 195 19.73 -13.23 -2.34
CA PRO A 195 20.35 -11.91 -2.27
C PRO A 195 19.80 -10.91 -3.30
N MET A 196 19.31 -11.38 -4.43
CA MET A 196 18.65 -10.54 -5.44
C MET A 196 17.30 -10.06 -4.95
N GLU A 197 16.52 -10.91 -4.31
CA GLU A 197 15.20 -10.53 -3.74
C GLU A 197 15.35 -9.60 -2.55
N GLN A 198 16.40 -9.74 -1.75
CA GLN A 198 16.71 -8.81 -0.66
C GLN A 198 16.97 -7.38 -1.14
N ARG A 199 17.38 -7.20 -2.40
CA ARG A 199 17.62 -5.88 -3.03
C ARG A 199 16.51 -5.47 -3.99
N GLY A 200 15.97 -6.42 -4.74
CA GLY A 200 14.97 -6.19 -5.79
C GLY A 200 13.53 -6.45 -5.37
N GLY A 201 13.30 -6.77 -4.10
CA GLY A 201 12.01 -6.83 -3.44
C GLY A 201 10.95 -7.71 -4.09
N ILE A 202 9.72 -7.26 -4.02
CA ILE A 202 8.50 -7.93 -4.51
C ILE A 202 8.66 -8.38 -5.97
N LYS A 203 9.20 -7.53 -6.82
CA LYS A 203 9.35 -7.81 -8.25
C LYS A 203 10.19 -9.07 -8.52
N MET A 204 11.29 -9.24 -7.81
CA MET A 204 12.16 -10.40 -8.01
C MET A 204 11.51 -11.68 -7.51
N ALA A 205 10.79 -11.64 -6.40
CA ALA A 205 10.07 -12.80 -5.89
C ALA A 205 8.90 -13.21 -6.81
N VAL A 206 8.17 -12.23 -7.39
CA VAL A 206 7.16 -12.48 -8.44
C VAL A 206 7.79 -13.19 -9.64
N LEU A 207 8.89 -12.67 -10.16
CA LEU A 207 9.57 -13.24 -11.32
C LEU A 207 10.05 -14.67 -11.04
N ARG A 208 10.64 -14.93 -9.87
CA ARG A 208 11.05 -16.28 -9.46
C ARG A 208 9.86 -17.25 -9.49
N LEU A 209 8.75 -16.89 -8.82
CA LEU A 209 7.58 -17.75 -8.81
C LEU A 209 7.04 -18.02 -10.22
N LEU A 210 6.97 -17.00 -11.06
CA LEU A 210 6.49 -17.18 -12.43
C LEU A 210 7.47 -17.98 -13.30
N GLN A 211 8.78 -17.94 -13.05
CA GLN A 211 9.77 -18.77 -13.73
C GLN A 211 9.62 -20.27 -13.41
N GLU A 212 9.06 -20.61 -12.25
CA GLU A 212 8.79 -22.00 -11.88
C GLU A 212 7.67 -22.61 -12.71
N CYS A 213 6.78 -21.81 -13.26
CA CYS A 213 5.60 -22.30 -13.96
C CYS A 213 5.44 -21.81 -15.41
N LEU A 214 6.21 -20.80 -15.84
CA LEU A 214 6.08 -20.19 -17.17
C LEU A 214 7.45 -19.98 -17.82
N THR A 215 7.48 -20.03 -19.15
CA THR A 215 8.66 -19.66 -19.94
C THR A 215 8.67 -18.17 -20.22
N LEU A 216 9.36 -17.39 -19.37
CA LEU A 216 9.25 -15.93 -19.35
C LEU A 216 9.89 -15.19 -20.54
N HIS A 217 10.78 -15.79 -21.30
CA HIS A 217 11.52 -15.08 -22.37
C HIS A 217 10.62 -14.53 -23.49
N HIS A 218 9.44 -15.09 -23.69
CA HIS A 218 8.44 -14.61 -24.65
C HIS A 218 7.36 -13.74 -24.01
N LEU A 219 7.43 -13.52 -22.71
CA LEU A 219 6.39 -12.86 -21.96
C LEU A 219 6.83 -11.49 -21.44
N VAL A 220 5.86 -10.63 -21.22
CA VAL A 220 5.96 -9.40 -20.45
C VAL A 220 5.19 -9.62 -19.16
N VAL A 221 5.85 -9.42 -18.04
CA VAL A 221 5.26 -9.48 -16.69
C VAL A 221 5.25 -8.08 -16.11
N GLU A 222 4.07 -7.61 -15.74
CA GLU A 222 3.91 -6.29 -15.14
C GLU A 222 3.18 -6.41 -13.80
N ILE A 223 3.76 -5.82 -12.75
CA ILE A 223 3.09 -5.67 -11.46
C ILE A 223 2.21 -4.43 -11.53
N LYS A 224 0.89 -4.64 -11.43
CA LYS A 224 -0.08 -3.54 -11.44
C LYS A 224 -0.16 -2.82 -10.10
N GLY A 225 -0.01 -3.54 -8.99
CA GLY A 225 -0.08 -3.03 -7.63
C GLY A 225 -0.72 -4.02 -6.66
N LEU A 226 -1.18 -3.52 -5.53
CA LEU A 226 -1.79 -4.34 -4.48
C LEU A 226 -3.31 -4.27 -4.51
N LEU A 227 -3.92 -5.43 -4.32
CA LEU A 227 -5.35 -5.61 -4.07
C LEU A 227 -5.68 -5.59 -2.58
N GLY A 228 -4.68 -5.70 -1.72
CA GLY A 228 -4.81 -5.73 -0.27
C GLY A 228 -3.59 -6.35 0.40
N LEU A 229 -3.61 -6.37 1.72
CA LEU A 229 -2.55 -6.97 2.53
C LEU A 229 -3.10 -7.57 3.82
N GLN A 230 -2.33 -8.48 4.43
CA GLN A 230 -2.65 -9.14 5.68
C GLN A 230 -1.47 -9.00 6.65
N HIS A 231 -1.76 -8.61 7.89
CA HIS A 231 -0.79 -8.51 8.97
C HIS A 231 -1.52 -8.48 10.31
N LEU A 232 -1.09 -9.25 11.29
CA LEU A 232 -1.63 -9.24 12.65
C LEU A 232 -0.67 -8.58 13.65
N GLY A 233 0.63 -8.86 13.55
CA GLY A 233 1.66 -8.31 14.44
C GLY A 233 1.67 -8.87 15.85
N ARG A 234 0.85 -9.87 16.16
CA ARG A 234 0.68 -10.48 17.49
C ARG A 234 1.09 -11.96 17.46
N ASP A 235 1.38 -12.55 18.63
CA ASP A 235 1.62 -13.98 18.79
C ASP A 235 2.68 -14.56 17.84
N HIS A 236 3.83 -13.89 17.69
CA HIS A 236 4.92 -14.26 16.78
C HIS A 236 4.53 -14.30 15.30
N THR A 237 3.50 -13.57 14.90
CA THR A 237 3.02 -13.45 13.53
C THR A 237 3.35 -12.08 12.92
N ASP A 238 4.60 -11.64 13.02
CA ASP A 238 5.09 -10.35 12.50
C ASP A 238 5.45 -10.40 11.00
N GLY A 239 4.81 -11.28 10.27
CA GLY A 239 4.92 -11.37 8.83
C GLY A 239 3.83 -10.57 8.12
N ILE A 240 4.00 -10.39 6.82
CA ILE A 240 3.06 -9.68 5.95
C ILE A 240 2.77 -10.51 4.72
N CYS A 241 1.50 -10.65 4.35
CA CYS A 241 1.11 -11.18 3.05
C CYS A 241 0.54 -10.08 2.17
N LEU A 242 1.25 -9.78 1.09
CA LEU A 242 0.83 -8.80 0.08
C LEU A 242 0.06 -9.50 -1.04
N ASN A 243 -1.17 -9.07 -1.33
CA ASN A 243 -1.95 -9.58 -2.45
C ASN A 243 -1.66 -8.74 -3.68
N VAL A 244 -0.85 -9.27 -4.59
CA VAL A 244 -0.27 -8.55 -5.74
C VAL A 244 -1.03 -8.90 -7.01
N LEU A 245 -1.50 -7.88 -7.74
CA LEU A 245 -2.06 -8.04 -9.10
C LEU A 245 -0.92 -7.95 -10.12
N VAL A 246 -0.83 -8.98 -10.96
CA VAL A 246 0.20 -9.12 -11.98
C VAL A 246 -0.45 -9.43 -13.32
N THR A 247 0.00 -8.78 -14.38
CA THR A 247 -0.38 -9.15 -15.75
C THR A 247 0.75 -9.92 -16.43
N VAL A 248 0.35 -10.93 -17.17
CA VAL A 248 1.23 -11.71 -18.03
C VAL A 248 0.70 -11.57 -19.47
N ALA A 249 1.56 -11.14 -20.38
CA ALA A 249 1.21 -10.95 -21.78
C ALA A 249 2.34 -11.46 -22.69
N PHE A 250 2.04 -11.79 -23.92
CA PHE A 250 3.07 -12.10 -24.90
C PHE A 250 3.76 -10.83 -25.40
N ARG A 251 5.08 -10.90 -25.61
CA ARG A 251 5.86 -9.78 -26.16
C ARG A 251 5.43 -9.37 -27.56
N ASN A 252 5.10 -10.37 -28.38
CA ASN A 252 4.58 -10.16 -29.72
C ASN A 252 3.08 -10.46 -29.69
N PRO A 253 2.23 -9.46 -29.60
CA PRO A 253 0.79 -9.65 -29.61
C PRO A 253 0.33 -10.08 -31.01
N GLY A 254 0.37 -11.37 -31.27
CA GLY A 254 -0.48 -12.01 -32.29
C GLY A 254 -1.89 -12.16 -31.72
N ILE A 255 -2.84 -12.59 -32.54
CA ILE A 255 -4.16 -13.01 -32.02
C ILE A 255 -3.94 -14.30 -31.24
N GLN A 256 -3.66 -14.18 -29.93
CA GLN A 256 -3.53 -15.32 -29.04
C GLN A 256 -4.67 -15.25 -28.03
N ASP A 257 -5.66 -16.11 -28.24
CA ASP A 257 -6.84 -16.19 -27.38
C ASP A 257 -6.62 -17.08 -26.15
N GLU A 258 -5.49 -17.78 -26.08
CA GLU A 258 -5.12 -18.69 -24.98
C GLU A 258 -3.92 -18.19 -24.19
N PRO A 259 -3.91 -18.45 -22.86
CA PRO A 259 -2.79 -18.07 -22.02
C PRO A 259 -1.51 -18.87 -22.34
N PRO A 260 -0.33 -18.37 -21.92
CA PRO A 260 0.93 -19.08 -22.13
C PRO A 260 0.90 -20.45 -21.46
N LYS A 261 1.52 -21.45 -22.13
CA LYS A 261 1.58 -22.80 -21.60
C LYS A 261 2.28 -22.87 -20.25
N VAL A 262 1.63 -23.49 -19.28
CA VAL A 262 2.20 -23.77 -17.97
C VAL A 262 3.16 -24.95 -18.05
N GLN A 263 4.27 -24.86 -17.32
CA GLN A 263 5.25 -25.94 -17.16
C GLN A 263 4.95 -26.73 -15.87
N GLY A 264 5.08 -28.05 -15.96
CA GLY A 264 4.79 -28.94 -14.82
C GLY A 264 3.30 -29.10 -14.54
N GLU A 265 2.98 -29.70 -13.38
CA GLU A 265 1.62 -30.08 -13.00
C GLU A 265 1.09 -29.28 -11.79
N ASN A 266 1.92 -28.41 -11.21
CA ASN A 266 1.60 -27.71 -9.98
C ASN A 266 0.75 -26.45 -10.16
N PHE A 267 0.56 -26.00 -11.43
CA PHE A 267 -0.18 -24.80 -11.76
C PHE A 267 -1.04 -25.02 -13.00
N PHE A 268 -2.07 -24.21 -13.14
CA PHE A 268 -2.91 -24.15 -14.32
C PHE A 268 -3.53 -22.77 -14.49
N TRP A 269 -4.00 -22.45 -15.70
CA TRP A 269 -4.78 -21.26 -15.93
C TRP A 269 -6.27 -21.56 -15.73
N TRP A 270 -6.85 -20.91 -14.72
CA TRP A 270 -8.28 -20.96 -14.49
C TRP A 270 -8.97 -19.88 -15.32
N LYS A 271 -9.88 -20.31 -16.18
CA LYS A 271 -10.72 -19.41 -16.97
C LYS A 271 -11.83 -18.86 -16.08
N VAL A 272 -11.89 -17.52 -15.96
CA VAL A 272 -12.93 -16.88 -15.17
C VAL A 272 -14.23 -16.87 -15.95
N MET A 273 -15.20 -17.71 -15.53
CA MET A 273 -16.49 -17.88 -16.19
C MET A 273 -17.57 -16.98 -15.61
N GLU A 274 -17.41 -16.53 -14.37
CA GLU A 274 -18.37 -15.65 -13.71
C GLU A 274 -18.19 -14.22 -14.21
N GLU A 275 -19.22 -13.66 -14.85
CA GLU A 275 -19.18 -12.32 -15.46
C GLU A 275 -18.90 -11.22 -14.43
N GLY A 276 -19.45 -11.33 -13.20
CA GLY A 276 -19.24 -10.37 -12.12
C GLY A 276 -17.78 -10.30 -11.68
N LEU A 277 -17.15 -11.48 -11.49
CA LEU A 277 -15.72 -11.57 -11.12
C LEU A 277 -14.82 -11.13 -12.28
N GLN A 278 -15.16 -11.51 -13.51
CA GLN A 278 -14.45 -11.09 -14.71
C GLN A 278 -14.47 -9.55 -14.83
N GLY A 279 -15.64 -8.92 -14.65
CA GLY A 279 -15.79 -7.48 -14.69
C GLY A 279 -14.98 -6.78 -13.59
N GLN A 280 -14.98 -7.32 -12.37
CA GLN A 280 -14.16 -6.80 -11.28
C GLN A 280 -12.65 -6.90 -11.58
N LEU A 281 -12.17 -8.02 -12.09
CA LEU A 281 -10.76 -8.19 -12.47
C LEU A 281 -10.36 -7.21 -13.58
N LEU A 282 -11.18 -7.10 -14.63
CA LEU A 282 -10.93 -6.15 -15.72
C LEU A 282 -10.89 -4.70 -15.21
N GLN A 283 -11.78 -4.33 -14.29
CA GLN A 283 -11.75 -3.00 -13.66
C GLN A 283 -10.44 -2.76 -12.90
N ARG A 284 -9.93 -3.78 -12.16
CA ARG A 284 -8.66 -3.68 -11.45
C ARG A 284 -7.45 -3.58 -12.38
N LEU A 285 -7.55 -4.18 -13.55
CA LEU A 285 -6.50 -4.15 -14.58
C LEU A 285 -6.46 -2.81 -15.31
N GLN A 286 -7.56 -2.04 -15.28
CA GLN A 286 -7.59 -0.69 -15.81
C GLN A 286 -6.72 0.26 -14.97
N GLU A 287 -6.30 1.37 -15.55
CA GLU A 287 -5.34 2.31 -14.96
C GLU A 287 -5.64 2.69 -13.52
N SER A 288 -4.66 2.48 -12.67
CA SER A 288 -4.63 2.96 -11.28
C SER A 288 -5.75 2.43 -10.35
N SER A 289 -6.41 1.32 -10.69
CA SER A 289 -7.48 0.75 -9.87
C SER A 289 -6.98 -0.15 -8.71
N VAL A 290 -5.71 -0.06 -8.39
CA VAL A 290 -4.99 -0.79 -7.35
C VAL A 290 -4.05 0.15 -6.58
N VAL A 291 -3.64 -0.25 -5.38
CA VAL A 291 -2.65 0.52 -4.62
C VAL A 291 -1.29 0.38 -5.29
N PRO A 292 -0.62 1.49 -5.65
CA PRO A 292 0.69 1.45 -6.28
C PRO A 292 1.74 0.87 -5.35
N VAL A 293 2.68 0.12 -5.93
CA VAL A 293 3.87 -0.40 -5.26
C VAL A 293 5.09 0.21 -5.91
N ASN A 294 5.90 0.88 -5.10
CA ASN A 294 7.18 1.45 -5.51
C ASN A 294 8.30 0.56 -4.94
N THR A 295 9.17 0.07 -5.80
CA THR A 295 10.29 -0.81 -5.46
C THR A 295 11.64 -0.15 -5.78
#